data_f495286392aa798a786e2485183383c4
#
_entry.id   f495286392aa798a786e2485183383c4
#
_cell.length_a   1.000
_cell.length_b   1.000
_cell.length_c   1.000
_cell.angle_alpha   90.00
_cell.angle_beta   90.00
_cell.angle_gamma   90.00
#
_symmetry.space_group_name_H-M   'P 1'
#
loop_
_entity.id
_entity.type
_entity.pdbx_description
1 polymer ?
#
loop_
_entity_poly.entity_id
_entity_poly.type
_entity_poly.pdbx_seq_one_letter_code
_entity_poly.pdbx_strand_id
1 'polypeptide(L)'
;DHTVSAMAGFEQSSEKYEYFSAGRTKYESTAIDQLFAGSADQAYWENTGSASESARRSYFARVGYDYKSKYMVQFIGRYDGSENFAKDKRWGFFPSVSAGWRISEEGFMDGADWLTNLKIRGSYGEQGNDRISPFQYMTTYDYKTGVYYQQQLGGASVSTIVPGTIANPNVTWEVAK
;
A
#
# COMPACT_ATOMS: atom_id res chain seq x y z
N ASP A 1 -34.12 -4.12 25.68
CA ASP A 1 -33.23 -4.89 24.80
C ASP A 1 -32.22 -3.94 24.15
N HIS A 2 -31.04 -3.83 24.78
CA HIS A 2 -29.92 -3.02 24.31
C HIS A 2 -28.75 -3.97 24.10
N THR A 3 -28.15 -3.94 22.92
CA THR A 3 -26.94 -4.70 22.63
C THR A 3 -25.82 -3.74 22.26
N VAL A 4 -24.71 -3.84 22.97
CA VAL A 4 -23.48 -3.10 22.68
C VAL A 4 -22.41 -4.09 22.24
N SER A 5 -21.76 -3.82 21.14
CA SER A 5 -20.59 -4.57 20.67
C SER A 5 -19.40 -3.65 20.55
N ALA A 6 -18.24 -4.12 20.98
CA ALA A 6 -16.98 -3.38 20.84
C ALA A 6 -15.88 -4.33 20.35
N MET A 7 -15.01 -3.82 19.49
CA MET A 7 -13.82 -4.52 19.01
C MET A 7 -12.70 -3.51 18.89
N ALA A 8 -11.51 -3.88 19.31
CA ALA A 8 -10.29 -3.15 19.03
C ALA A 8 -9.24 -4.12 18.49
N GLY A 9 -8.39 -3.64 17.61
CA GLY A 9 -7.36 -4.45 17.01
C GLY A 9 -6.12 -3.64 16.63
N PHE A 10 -5.07 -4.38 16.43
CA PHE A 10 -3.78 -3.91 15.98
C PHE A 10 -3.32 -4.80 14.83
N GLU A 11 -2.76 -4.20 13.81
CA GLU A 11 -2.19 -4.89 12.67
C GLU A 11 -0.84 -4.28 12.34
N GLN A 12 0.12 -5.13 12.03
CA GLN A 12 1.41 -4.71 11.50
C GLN A 12 1.81 -5.65 10.38
N SER A 13 2.24 -5.09 9.27
CA SER A 13 2.82 -5.82 8.16
C SER A 13 4.18 -5.25 7.80
N SER A 14 5.10 -6.13 7.41
CA SER A 14 6.34 -5.77 6.75
C SER A 14 6.59 -6.74 5.61
N GLU A 15 7.05 -6.21 4.50
CA GLU A 15 7.38 -6.97 3.32
C GLU A 15 8.79 -6.61 2.89
N LYS A 16 9.59 -7.63 2.60
CA LYS A 16 10.93 -7.48 2.03
C LYS A 16 10.95 -8.23 0.71
N TYR A 17 11.30 -7.54 -0.34
CA TYR A 17 11.48 -8.11 -1.67
C TYR A 17 12.93 -7.98 -2.08
N GLU A 18 13.52 -9.08 -2.54
CA GLU A 18 14.85 -9.12 -3.10
C GLU A 18 14.80 -9.87 -4.44
N TYR A 19 15.41 -9.30 -5.42
CA TYR A 19 15.53 -9.89 -6.76
C TYR A 19 16.98 -9.90 -7.19
N PHE A 20 17.39 -11.01 -7.74
CA PHE A 20 18.68 -11.21 -8.35
C PHE A 20 18.52 -11.93 -9.67
N SER A 21 19.27 -11.52 -10.69
CA SER A 21 19.32 -12.20 -11.99
C SER A 21 20.78 -12.26 -12.44
N ALA A 22 21.15 -13.40 -13.01
CA ALA A 22 22.42 -13.60 -13.68
C ALA A 22 22.19 -14.26 -15.02
N GLY A 23 22.90 -13.82 -16.05
CA GLY A 23 22.80 -14.33 -17.42
C GLY A 23 24.17 -14.41 -18.09
N ARG A 24 24.29 -15.31 -19.05
CA ARG A 24 25.38 -15.35 -20.04
C ARG A 24 24.78 -15.48 -21.42
N THR A 25 25.42 -14.86 -22.39
CA THR A 25 25.09 -15.00 -23.80
C THR A 25 26.24 -15.68 -24.56
N LYS A 26 26.08 -15.86 -25.87
CA LYS A 26 27.07 -16.52 -26.73
C LYS A 26 27.46 -17.92 -26.23
N TYR A 27 26.47 -18.82 -26.23
CA TYR A 27 26.70 -20.24 -26.05
C TYR A 27 27.26 -20.83 -27.35
N GLU A 28 28.33 -21.64 -27.26
CA GLU A 28 28.90 -22.34 -28.41
C GLU A 28 27.99 -23.48 -28.86
N SER A 29 27.19 -24.06 -27.98
CA SER A 29 26.27 -25.13 -28.24
C SER A 29 24.97 -24.97 -27.42
N THR A 30 23.84 -25.31 -28.04
CA THR A 30 22.54 -25.37 -27.36
C THR A 30 22.30 -26.68 -26.65
N ALA A 31 23.24 -27.63 -26.72
CA ALA A 31 23.12 -28.91 -26.06
C ALA A 31 23.27 -28.85 -24.54
N ILE A 32 23.89 -27.78 -24.03
CA ILE A 32 24.05 -27.54 -22.60
C ILE A 32 23.47 -26.17 -22.29
N ASP A 33 22.32 -26.13 -21.63
CA ASP A 33 21.55 -24.92 -21.27
C ASP A 33 21.89 -24.36 -19.88
N GLN A 34 23.10 -24.70 -19.40
CA GLN A 34 23.58 -24.26 -18.08
C GLN A 34 24.38 -22.96 -18.16
N LEU A 35 24.22 -22.11 -17.14
CA LEU A 35 24.86 -20.80 -17.10
C LEU A 35 26.37 -20.85 -17.29
N PHE A 36 27.05 -21.89 -16.78
CA PHE A 36 28.51 -22.05 -16.92
C PHE A 36 28.96 -22.30 -18.36
N ALA A 37 28.07 -22.82 -19.23
CA ALA A 37 28.38 -23.14 -20.62
C ALA A 37 28.32 -21.93 -21.56
N GLY A 38 27.83 -20.78 -21.08
CA GLY A 38 27.91 -19.53 -21.81
C GLY A 38 29.33 -18.96 -21.86
N SER A 39 29.54 -17.94 -22.71
CA SER A 39 30.86 -17.35 -22.94
C SER A 39 31.65 -17.10 -21.65
N ALA A 40 32.95 -17.43 -21.68
CA ALA A 40 33.87 -17.10 -20.59
C ALA A 40 34.27 -15.59 -20.58
N ASP A 41 34.01 -14.86 -21.68
CA ASP A 41 34.25 -13.44 -21.76
C ASP A 41 33.22 -12.66 -20.95
N GLN A 42 33.69 -11.86 -20.00
CA GLN A 42 32.87 -11.07 -19.09
C GLN A 42 31.99 -10.04 -19.81
N ALA A 43 32.36 -9.63 -21.04
CA ALA A 43 31.53 -8.75 -21.85
C ALA A 43 30.14 -9.30 -22.19
N TYR A 44 29.95 -10.63 -22.06
CA TYR A 44 28.71 -11.35 -22.31
C TYR A 44 28.04 -11.84 -21.01
N TRP A 45 28.46 -11.35 -19.87
CA TRP A 45 27.86 -11.63 -18.59
C TRP A 45 26.90 -10.51 -18.22
N GLU A 46 25.71 -10.90 -17.82
CA GLU A 46 24.66 -10.01 -17.34
C GLU A 46 24.35 -10.34 -15.91
N ASN A 47 24.28 -9.33 -15.07
CA ASN A 47 23.77 -9.47 -13.72
C ASN A 47 22.99 -8.21 -13.35
N THR A 48 21.93 -8.40 -12.58
CA THR A 48 21.15 -7.30 -12.03
C THR A 48 20.50 -7.75 -10.73
N GLY A 49 20.13 -6.78 -9.92
CA GLY A 49 19.40 -7.04 -8.69
C GLY A 49 18.69 -5.80 -8.20
N SER A 50 17.69 -6.03 -7.38
CA SER A 50 16.97 -4.96 -6.69
C SER A 50 16.48 -5.46 -5.34
N ALA A 51 16.28 -4.54 -4.42
CA ALA A 51 15.66 -4.81 -3.14
C ALA A 51 14.67 -3.70 -2.81
N SER A 52 13.58 -4.07 -2.17
CA SER A 52 12.62 -3.13 -1.61
C SER A 52 12.07 -3.64 -0.30
N GLU A 53 11.76 -2.73 0.59
CA GLU A 53 11.11 -3.03 1.86
C GLU A 53 9.89 -2.11 2.00
N SER A 54 8.85 -2.62 2.64
CA SER A 54 7.67 -1.84 2.99
C SER A 54 7.14 -2.25 4.35
N ALA A 55 6.58 -1.29 5.09
CA ALA A 55 5.99 -1.53 6.38
C ALA A 55 4.76 -0.66 6.60
N ARG A 56 3.75 -1.27 7.22
CA ARG A 56 2.51 -0.61 7.63
C ARG A 56 2.15 -1.01 9.04
N ARG A 57 1.47 -0.11 9.73
CA ARG A 57 0.94 -0.36 11.07
C ARG A 57 -0.41 0.30 11.21
N SER A 58 -1.37 -0.42 11.76
CA SER A 58 -2.74 0.03 11.91
C SER A 58 -3.28 -0.26 13.29
N TYR A 59 -4.02 0.69 13.85
CA TYR A 59 -4.87 0.52 15.01
C TYR A 59 -6.30 0.75 14.56
N PHE A 60 -7.20 -0.11 14.98
CA PHE A 60 -8.59 0.04 14.62
C PHE A 60 -9.52 -0.32 15.77
N ALA A 61 -10.65 0.35 15.79
CA ALA A 61 -11.71 0.06 16.74
C ALA A 61 -13.07 0.14 16.06
N ARG A 62 -13.99 -0.67 16.53
CA ARG A 62 -15.39 -0.66 16.13
C ARG A 62 -16.27 -0.71 17.37
N VAL A 63 -17.27 0.16 17.40
CA VAL A 63 -18.33 0.15 18.41
C VAL A 63 -19.66 0.10 17.70
N GLY A 64 -20.50 -0.85 18.09
CA GLY A 64 -21.84 -1.02 17.58
C GLY A 64 -22.86 -0.96 18.71
N TYR A 65 -23.99 -0.34 18.42
CA TYR A 65 -25.13 -0.29 19.32
C TYR A 65 -26.38 -0.72 18.54
N ASP A 66 -27.13 -1.62 19.14
CA ASP A 66 -28.41 -2.11 18.61
C ASP A 66 -29.47 -1.94 19.70
N TYR A 67 -30.59 -1.32 19.35
CA TYR A 67 -31.77 -1.21 20.22
C TYR A 67 -32.93 -1.99 19.63
N LYS A 68 -33.33 -3.06 20.34
CA LYS A 68 -34.46 -3.95 20.00
C LYS A 68 -34.40 -4.52 18.59
N SER A 69 -33.19 -4.65 18.01
CA SER A 69 -32.99 -5.02 16.60
C SER A 69 -33.70 -4.11 15.59
N LYS A 70 -34.20 -2.95 16.03
CA LYS A 70 -34.87 -1.93 15.20
C LYS A 70 -33.89 -0.85 14.75
N TYR A 71 -33.15 -0.31 15.69
CA TYR A 71 -32.22 0.78 15.45
C TYR A 71 -30.78 0.33 15.68
N MET A 72 -29.97 0.42 14.66
CA MET A 72 -28.58 0.01 14.70
C MET A 72 -27.70 1.17 14.32
N VAL A 73 -26.65 1.41 15.11
CA VAL A 73 -25.61 2.41 14.81
C VAL A 73 -24.25 1.74 15.01
N GLN A 74 -23.32 2.01 14.11
CA GLN A 74 -21.96 1.52 14.21
C GLN A 74 -20.98 2.64 13.87
N PHE A 75 -19.92 2.73 14.66
CA PHE A 75 -18.78 3.57 14.42
C PHE A 75 -17.54 2.69 14.25
N ILE A 76 -16.70 3.02 13.25
CA ILE A 76 -15.41 2.39 13.01
C ILE A 76 -14.38 3.51 12.89
N GLY A 77 -13.27 3.38 13.60
CA GLY A 77 -12.11 4.24 13.45
C GLY A 77 -10.89 3.42 13.09
N ARG A 78 -10.14 3.84 12.07
CA ARG A 78 -8.82 3.28 11.73
C ARG A 78 -7.77 4.38 11.82
N TYR A 79 -6.64 4.06 12.42
CA TYR A 79 -5.47 4.91 12.50
C TYR A 79 -4.30 4.17 11.88
N ASP A 80 -4.03 4.49 10.62
CA ASP A 80 -3.09 3.78 9.76
C ASP A 80 -1.81 4.58 9.57
N GLY A 81 -0.67 3.91 9.72
CA GLY A 81 0.66 4.45 9.48
C GLY A 81 1.36 3.73 8.34
N SER A 82 1.89 4.49 7.38
CA SER A 82 2.66 4.00 6.24
C SER A 82 4.04 4.63 6.19
N GLU A 83 5.07 3.85 5.91
CA GLU A 83 6.43 4.35 5.75
C GLU A 83 6.64 5.16 4.46
N ASN A 84 5.70 5.08 3.52
CA ASN A 84 5.74 5.87 2.29
C ASN A 84 5.73 7.38 2.55
N PHE A 85 5.38 7.81 3.76
CA PHE A 85 5.26 9.20 4.16
C PHE A 85 6.30 9.62 5.20
N ALA A 86 6.64 10.90 5.24
CA ALA A 86 7.48 11.50 6.26
C ALA A 86 6.90 11.27 7.68
N LYS A 87 7.76 11.30 8.71
CA LYS A 87 7.37 10.95 10.08
C LYS A 87 6.18 11.74 10.61
N ASP A 88 6.09 13.01 10.25
CA ASP A 88 5.04 13.95 10.65
C ASP A 88 3.73 13.78 9.86
N LYS A 89 3.77 13.08 8.72
CA LYS A 89 2.62 12.85 7.82
C LYS A 89 2.29 11.37 7.64
N ARG A 90 2.97 10.52 8.38
CA ARG A 90 2.89 9.06 8.28
C ARG A 90 1.53 8.51 8.66
N TRP A 91 0.87 9.14 9.63
CA TRP A 91 -0.35 8.63 10.23
C TRP A 91 -1.59 9.33 9.68
N GLY A 92 -2.59 8.53 9.29
CA GLY A 92 -3.90 8.98 8.86
C GLY A 92 -5.01 8.38 9.74
N PHE A 93 -6.04 9.16 10.03
CA PHE A 93 -7.23 8.68 10.73
C PHE A 93 -8.42 8.64 9.77
N PHE A 94 -9.07 7.47 9.68
CA PHE A 94 -10.14 7.18 8.74
C PHE A 94 -11.38 6.70 9.50
N PRO A 95 -12.30 7.62 9.81
CA PRO A 95 -13.55 7.28 10.48
C PRO A 95 -14.60 6.77 9.50
N SER A 96 -15.50 5.93 10.01
CA SER A 96 -16.70 5.51 9.31
C SER A 96 -17.86 5.37 10.29
N VAL A 97 -19.04 5.79 9.88
CA VAL A 97 -20.29 5.64 10.64
C VAL A 97 -21.35 5.01 9.77
N SER A 98 -22.15 4.14 10.35
CA SER A 98 -23.31 3.55 9.68
C SER A 98 -24.51 3.52 10.62
N ALA A 99 -25.68 3.71 10.06
CA ALA A 99 -26.95 3.57 10.76
C ALA A 99 -27.90 2.68 9.97
N GLY A 100 -28.72 1.94 10.69
CA GLY A 100 -29.74 1.07 10.12
C GLY A 100 -31.04 1.17 10.91
N TRP A 101 -32.14 1.16 10.20
CA TRP A 101 -33.48 1.14 10.78
C TRP A 101 -34.29 0.00 10.16
N ARG A 102 -34.73 -0.91 11.00
CA ARG A 102 -35.62 -2.02 10.58
C ARG A 102 -37.06 -1.59 10.75
N ILE A 103 -37.65 -1.12 9.68
CA ILE A 103 -39.01 -0.59 9.64
C ILE A 103 -40.05 -1.69 9.90
N SER A 104 -39.78 -2.91 9.42
CA SER A 104 -40.68 -4.05 9.62
C SER A 104 -40.94 -4.43 11.07
N GLU A 105 -40.12 -3.97 12.01
CA GLU A 105 -40.27 -4.21 13.44
C GLU A 105 -41.02 -3.07 14.17
N GLU A 106 -41.49 -2.07 13.45
CA GLU A 106 -42.26 -0.97 14.04
C GLU A 106 -43.74 -1.32 14.20
N GLY A 107 -44.34 -0.86 15.26
CA GLY A 107 -45.75 -1.16 15.57
C GLY A 107 -46.75 -0.70 14.51
N PHE A 108 -46.41 0.27 13.67
CA PHE A 108 -47.28 0.67 12.55
C PHE A 108 -47.25 -0.33 11.38
N MET A 109 -46.32 -1.32 11.42
CA MET A 109 -46.23 -2.39 10.42
C MET A 109 -46.87 -3.70 10.87
N ASP A 110 -47.44 -3.78 12.08
CA ASP A 110 -48.01 -5.01 12.67
C ASP A 110 -49.14 -5.65 11.83
N GLY A 111 -49.70 -4.92 10.87
CA GLY A 111 -50.73 -5.45 9.94
C GLY A 111 -50.22 -5.82 8.55
N ALA A 112 -48.91 -5.74 8.31
CA ALA A 112 -48.32 -5.98 7.00
C ALA A 112 -47.72 -7.39 6.88
N ASP A 113 -48.51 -8.43 7.00
CA ASP A 113 -48.13 -9.86 6.99
C ASP A 113 -47.36 -10.29 5.72
N TRP A 114 -47.52 -9.53 4.64
CA TRP A 114 -46.82 -9.76 3.38
C TRP A 114 -45.35 -9.27 3.40
N LEU A 115 -44.98 -8.45 4.42
CA LEU A 115 -43.65 -7.83 4.53
C LEU A 115 -42.87 -8.39 5.73
N THR A 116 -42.08 -9.40 5.51
CA THR A 116 -41.30 -10.07 6.55
C THR A 116 -40.07 -9.28 7.03
N ASN A 117 -39.45 -8.49 6.17
CA ASN A 117 -38.28 -7.70 6.55
C ASN A 117 -38.07 -6.49 5.63
N LEU A 118 -38.17 -5.31 6.23
CA LEU A 118 -37.81 -4.04 5.58
C LEU A 118 -36.79 -3.30 6.44
N LYS A 119 -35.57 -3.11 5.92
CA LYS A 119 -34.52 -2.40 6.59
C LYS A 119 -33.92 -1.33 5.66
N ILE A 120 -33.86 -0.10 6.13
CA ILE A 120 -33.10 0.98 5.51
C ILE A 120 -31.77 1.12 6.24
N ARG A 121 -30.71 1.34 5.50
CA ARG A 121 -29.38 1.61 6.06
C ARG A 121 -28.65 2.66 5.23
N GLY A 122 -27.83 3.48 5.92
CA GLY A 122 -26.93 4.42 5.31
C GLY A 122 -25.57 4.36 6.01
N SER A 123 -24.53 4.72 5.28
CA SER A 123 -23.19 4.82 5.85
C SER A 123 -22.40 5.94 5.18
N TYR A 124 -21.50 6.51 5.95
CA TYR A 124 -20.50 7.46 5.49
C TYR A 124 -19.14 7.04 6.07
N GLY A 125 -18.09 7.14 5.27
CA GLY A 125 -16.76 6.77 5.74
C GLY A 125 -15.68 7.40 4.90
N GLU A 126 -14.51 7.53 5.50
CA GLU A 126 -13.28 7.95 4.84
C GLU A 126 -12.33 6.77 4.71
N GLN A 127 -11.64 6.68 3.58
CA GLN A 127 -10.66 5.65 3.31
C GLN A 127 -9.36 6.29 2.83
N GLY A 128 -8.24 5.90 3.45
CA GLY A 128 -6.91 6.34 3.06
C GLY A 128 -6.31 5.48 1.97
N ASN A 129 -5.60 6.12 1.06
CA ASN A 129 -4.79 5.47 0.04
C ASN A 129 -3.34 5.94 0.16
N ASP A 130 -2.41 4.98 0.30
CA ASP A 130 -0.95 5.23 0.38
C ASP A 130 -0.20 4.67 -0.83
N ARG A 131 -0.89 4.38 -1.94
CA ARG A 131 -0.29 3.86 -3.17
C ARG A 131 0.48 4.94 -3.93
N ILE A 132 1.66 5.23 -3.44
CA ILE A 132 2.63 6.12 -4.07
C ILE A 132 3.97 5.39 -4.19
N SER A 133 4.86 5.90 -5.02
CA SER A 133 6.25 5.43 -5.01
C SER A 133 6.89 5.73 -3.65
N PRO A 134 7.63 4.78 -3.06
CA PRO A 134 8.24 4.97 -1.75
C PRO A 134 9.25 6.12 -1.77
N PHE A 135 9.49 6.72 -0.61
CA PHE A 135 10.52 7.74 -0.36
C PHE A 135 10.40 9.04 -1.15
N GLN A 136 9.22 9.36 -1.71
CA GLN A 136 9.01 10.64 -2.41
C GLN A 136 9.22 11.88 -1.53
N TYR A 137 9.20 11.72 -0.20
CA TYR A 137 9.50 12.79 0.76
C TYR A 137 11.01 13.06 0.93
N MET A 138 11.86 12.26 0.28
CA MET A 138 13.32 12.37 0.34
C MET A 138 13.90 12.66 -1.04
N THR A 139 14.98 13.45 -1.09
CA THR A 139 15.79 13.56 -2.30
C THR A 139 16.59 12.28 -2.46
N THR A 140 16.44 11.62 -3.60
CA THR A 140 17.23 10.43 -3.95
C THR A 140 18.34 10.79 -4.92
N TYR A 141 19.31 9.91 -5.00
CA TYR A 141 20.43 10.03 -5.94
C TYR A 141 20.55 8.73 -6.72
N ASP A 142 20.64 8.86 -8.03
CA ASP A 142 20.84 7.74 -8.94
C ASP A 142 22.31 7.59 -9.27
N TYR A 143 22.76 6.34 -9.25
CA TYR A 143 24.10 5.99 -9.72
C TYR A 143 24.03 5.71 -11.23
N LYS A 144 24.71 6.51 -12.03
CA LYS A 144 24.76 6.34 -13.48
C LYS A 144 26.18 6.17 -13.98
N THR A 145 26.37 5.23 -14.89
CA THR A 145 27.63 5.09 -15.62
C THR A 145 27.65 6.14 -16.71
N GLY A 146 28.59 7.12 -16.60
CA GLY A 146 28.48 8.39 -17.27
C GLY A 146 28.78 8.38 -18.75
N VAL A 147 27.84 8.84 -19.54
CA VAL A 147 28.04 9.29 -20.92
C VAL A 147 28.43 10.78 -20.96
N TYR A 148 28.15 11.53 -19.92
CA TYR A 148 28.19 13.01 -19.93
C TYR A 148 29.62 13.61 -19.83
N TYR A 149 30.61 12.87 -19.35
CA TYR A 149 31.98 13.34 -19.20
C TYR A 149 32.94 12.71 -20.19
N GLN A 150 32.44 11.93 -21.13
CA GLN A 150 33.28 11.21 -22.09
C GLN A 150 34.17 12.12 -22.95
N GLN A 151 33.69 13.31 -23.32
CA GLN A 151 34.45 14.28 -24.12
C GLN A 151 35.53 15.02 -23.30
N GLN A 152 35.28 15.24 -21.99
CA GLN A 152 36.20 15.99 -21.15
C GLN A 152 37.29 15.12 -20.51
N LEU A 153 37.06 13.80 -20.41
CA LEU A 153 37.96 12.86 -19.74
C LEU A 153 38.62 11.86 -20.72
N GLY A 154 38.78 12.22 -21.99
CA GLY A 154 39.47 11.37 -22.95
C GLY A 154 38.76 10.09 -23.32
N GLY A 155 37.43 10.04 -23.26
CA GLY A 155 36.62 8.89 -23.68
C GLY A 155 36.43 7.80 -22.61
N ALA A 156 36.93 8.00 -21.40
CA ALA A 156 36.70 7.05 -20.32
C ALA A 156 35.26 7.11 -19.79
N SER A 157 34.64 5.96 -19.61
CA SER A 157 33.34 5.85 -18.95
C SER A 157 33.50 6.09 -17.46
N VAL A 158 32.90 7.14 -16.93
CA VAL A 158 32.96 7.51 -15.51
C VAL A 158 31.58 7.30 -14.86
N SER A 159 31.60 6.62 -13.76
CA SER A 159 30.41 6.51 -12.92
C SER A 159 30.14 7.81 -12.17
N THR A 160 28.91 8.27 -12.16
CA THR A 160 28.51 9.51 -11.50
C THR A 160 27.24 9.33 -10.69
N ILE A 161 27.08 10.19 -9.71
CA ILE A 161 25.86 10.30 -8.90
C ILE A 161 25.12 11.54 -9.36
N VAL A 162 23.87 11.37 -9.78
CA VAL A 162 23.00 12.45 -10.21
C VAL A 162 21.78 12.53 -9.31
N PRO A 163 21.21 13.72 -9.07
CA PRO A 163 19.91 13.81 -8.39
C PRO A 163 18.87 12.99 -9.14
N GLY A 164 18.17 12.13 -8.42
CA GLY A 164 17.04 11.36 -8.90
C GLY A 164 15.72 12.11 -8.63
N THR A 165 14.93 11.62 -7.70
CA THR A 165 13.68 12.26 -7.31
C THR A 165 13.94 13.48 -6.43
N ILE A 166 13.35 14.61 -6.76
CA ILE A 166 13.32 15.80 -5.90
C ILE A 166 12.30 15.57 -4.78
N ALA A 167 12.69 15.81 -3.53
CA ALA A 167 11.84 15.62 -2.38
C ALA A 167 10.52 16.41 -2.47
N ASN A 168 9.42 15.72 -2.20
CA ASN A 168 8.14 16.36 -1.91
C ASN A 168 7.76 16.14 -0.42
N PRO A 169 8.14 17.04 0.48
CA PRO A 169 7.86 16.87 1.92
C PRO A 169 6.37 16.96 2.25
N ASN A 170 5.54 17.38 1.29
CA ASN A 170 4.10 17.54 1.50
C ASN A 170 3.27 16.32 1.10
N VAL A 171 3.91 15.27 0.63
CA VAL A 171 3.18 14.05 0.28
C VAL A 171 2.58 13.40 1.53
N THR A 172 1.30 13.05 1.45
CA THR A 172 0.52 12.43 2.52
C THR A 172 -0.58 11.55 1.95
N TRP A 173 -1.38 10.97 2.82
CA TRP A 173 -2.52 10.13 2.46
C TRP A 173 -3.47 10.84 1.48
N GLU A 174 -3.89 10.12 0.45
CA GLU A 174 -5.06 10.48 -0.34
C GLU A 174 -6.31 9.96 0.38
N VAL A 175 -7.33 10.80 0.53
CA VAL A 175 -8.56 10.45 1.25
C VAL A 175 -9.72 10.40 0.29
N ALA A 176 -10.34 9.22 0.18
CA ALA A 176 -11.61 9.01 -0.51
C ALA A 176 -12.78 9.04 0.50
N LYS A 177 -13.92 9.59 0.06
CA LYS A 177 -15.16 9.72 0.85
C LYS A 177 -16.33 9.04 0.17
#